data_61cab1acce6739b11cf98739132eeb6b
#
_entry.id   61cab1acce6739b11cf98739132eeb6b
#
_cell.length_a   1.000
_cell.length_b   1.000
_cell.length_c   1.000
_cell.angle_alpha   90.00
_cell.angle_beta   90.00
_cell.angle_gamma   90.00
#
_symmetry.space_group_name_H-M   'P 1'
#
loop_
_entity.id
_entity.type
_entity.pdbx_description
1 polymer ?
#
loop_
_entity_poly.entity_id
_entity_poly.type
_entity_poly.pdbx_seq_one_letter_code
_entity_poly.pdbx_strand_id
1 'polypeptide(L)'
;MAEWRGMKVKLNSPTAIRKGEPGYGRKAKKVFVMSNGKVKKVMFGDPNMPVRKNNPKARASFRARHKCSTAKDKTTARYWSCKMW
;
A
#
# COMPACT_ATOMS: atom_id res chain seq x y z
N MET A 1 -5.90 -7.49 17.85
CA MET A 1 -5.49 -7.76 16.48
C MET A 1 -6.67 -8.21 15.64
N ALA A 2 -6.67 -7.87 14.36
CA ALA A 2 -7.71 -8.30 13.44
C ALA A 2 -7.37 -9.67 12.84
N GLU A 3 -8.35 -10.31 12.21
CA GLU A 3 -8.16 -11.59 11.54
C GLU A 3 -8.41 -11.46 10.04
N TRP A 4 -7.57 -12.11 9.24
CA TRP A 4 -7.69 -12.23 7.81
C TRP A 4 -7.53 -13.70 7.43
N ARG A 5 -8.62 -14.33 6.95
CA ARG A 5 -8.64 -15.75 6.54
C ARG A 5 -8.04 -16.67 7.60
N GLY A 6 -8.41 -16.47 8.87
CA GLY A 6 -7.92 -17.28 9.96
C GLY A 6 -6.56 -16.89 10.51
N MET A 7 -5.91 -15.88 9.93
CA MET A 7 -4.62 -15.37 10.39
C MET A 7 -4.80 -14.07 11.17
N LYS A 8 -4.05 -13.92 12.25
CA LYS A 8 -4.00 -12.66 12.98
C LYS A 8 -3.15 -11.66 12.21
N VAL A 9 -3.70 -10.49 11.94
CA VAL A 9 -3.01 -9.46 11.18
C VAL A 9 -3.06 -8.12 11.92
N LYS A 10 -2.04 -7.31 11.70
CA LYS A 10 -1.95 -5.97 12.26
C LYS A 10 -2.53 -4.97 11.25
N LEU A 11 -3.51 -4.18 11.69
CA LEU A 11 -4.13 -3.18 10.83
C LEU A 11 -3.24 -1.95 10.63
N ASN A 12 -3.35 -1.33 9.46
CA ASN A 12 -2.66 -0.09 9.12
C ASN A 12 -1.14 -0.17 9.25
N SER A 13 -0.57 -1.36 9.03
CA SER A 13 0.86 -1.59 9.13
C SER A 13 1.39 -2.23 7.83
N PRO A 14 1.85 -1.43 6.86
CA PRO A 14 2.36 -1.97 5.60
C PRO A 14 3.58 -2.86 5.81
N THR A 15 3.59 -4.00 5.13
CA THR A 15 4.71 -4.94 5.14
C THR A 15 5.05 -5.36 3.71
N ALA A 16 6.32 -5.76 3.51
CA ALA A 16 6.76 -6.24 2.20
C ALA A 16 6.10 -7.58 1.86
N ILE A 17 5.76 -7.76 0.59
CA ILE A 17 5.25 -9.04 0.08
C ILE A 17 6.45 -9.95 -0.16
N ARG A 18 6.43 -11.11 0.49
CA ARG A 18 7.52 -12.07 0.40
C ARG A 18 7.30 -13.07 -0.73
N LYS A 19 8.38 -13.71 -1.17
CA LYS A 19 8.33 -14.78 -2.17
C LYS A 19 7.37 -15.88 -1.70
N GLY A 20 6.49 -16.30 -2.60
CA GLY A 20 5.47 -17.31 -2.28
C GLY A 20 4.13 -16.73 -1.84
N GLU A 21 4.07 -15.44 -1.53
CA GLU A 21 2.81 -14.78 -1.20
C GLU A 21 2.07 -14.32 -2.45
N PRO A 22 0.70 -14.28 -2.40
CA PRO A 22 -0.07 -13.70 -3.51
C PRO A 22 0.34 -12.26 -3.76
N GLY A 23 0.50 -11.90 -5.04
CA GLY A 23 0.92 -10.56 -5.44
C GLY A 23 2.42 -10.35 -5.52
N TYR A 24 3.23 -11.33 -5.12
CA TYR A 24 4.69 -11.25 -5.26
C TYR A 24 5.06 -11.03 -6.74
N GLY A 25 5.94 -10.08 -6.99
CA GLY A 25 6.33 -9.72 -8.35
C GLY A 25 5.41 -8.70 -9.03
N ARG A 26 4.18 -8.52 -8.52
CA ARG A 26 3.22 -7.54 -9.05
C ARG A 26 3.13 -6.31 -8.18
N LYS A 27 3.15 -6.48 -6.86
CA LYS A 27 3.09 -5.40 -5.88
C LYS A 27 4.20 -5.58 -4.87
N ALA A 28 4.75 -4.46 -4.39
CA ALA A 28 5.88 -4.49 -3.46
C ALA A 28 5.45 -4.69 -2.02
N LYS A 29 4.29 -4.16 -1.64
CA LYS A 29 3.84 -4.16 -0.24
C LYS A 29 2.37 -4.49 -0.12
N LYS A 30 1.98 -4.92 1.07
CA LYS A 30 0.60 -5.19 1.45
C LYS A 30 0.29 -4.53 2.78
N VAL A 31 -0.98 -4.20 2.99
CA VAL A 31 -1.47 -3.67 4.26
C VAL A 31 -2.88 -4.19 4.49
N PHE A 32 -3.20 -4.46 5.75
CA PHE A 32 -4.55 -4.86 6.14
C PHE A 32 -5.26 -3.67 6.75
N VAL A 33 -6.48 -3.40 6.29
CA VAL A 33 -7.29 -2.29 6.78
C VAL A 33 -8.69 -2.78 7.09
N MET A 34 -9.37 -2.05 7.97
CA MET A 34 -10.77 -2.34 8.28
C MET A 34 -11.67 -1.59 7.30
N SER A 35 -12.59 -2.31 6.66
CA SER A 35 -13.56 -1.74 5.73
C SER A 35 -14.93 -2.33 6.04
N ASN A 36 -15.89 -1.49 6.42
CA ASN A 36 -17.27 -1.90 6.71
C ASN A 36 -17.37 -3.08 7.68
N GLY A 37 -16.53 -3.08 8.72
CA GLY A 37 -16.51 -4.12 9.73
C GLY A 37 -15.75 -5.39 9.33
N LYS A 38 -15.11 -5.39 8.16
CA LYS A 38 -14.32 -6.52 7.66
C LYS A 38 -12.89 -6.11 7.37
N VAL A 39 -11.96 -7.04 7.56
CA VAL A 39 -10.56 -6.80 7.21
C VAL A 39 -10.39 -6.94 5.70
N LYS A 40 -9.74 -5.96 5.09
CA LYS A 40 -9.44 -5.95 3.65
C LYS A 40 -7.94 -5.90 3.46
N LYS A 41 -7.43 -6.72 2.53
CA LYS A 41 -6.03 -6.70 2.14
C LYS A 41 -5.84 -5.75 0.97
N VAL A 42 -4.98 -4.75 1.13
CA VAL A 42 -4.62 -3.80 0.08
C VAL A 42 -3.18 -4.04 -0.33
N MET A 43 -2.94 -4.24 -1.62
CA MET A 43 -1.60 -4.40 -2.16
C MET A 43 -1.25 -3.14 -2.95
N PHE A 44 -0.04 -2.64 -2.77
CA PHE A 44 0.39 -1.39 -3.40
C PHE A 44 1.89 -1.38 -3.67
N GLY A 45 2.34 -0.36 -4.42
CA GLY A 45 3.73 -0.21 -4.80
C GLY A 45 4.09 -1.09 -6.00
N ASP A 46 5.10 -0.67 -6.76
CA ASP A 46 5.63 -1.43 -7.89
C ASP A 46 7.02 -1.94 -7.52
N PRO A 47 7.25 -3.26 -7.50
CA PRO A 47 8.56 -3.80 -7.13
C PRO A 47 9.67 -3.42 -8.12
N ASN A 48 9.30 -3.03 -9.34
CA ASN A 48 10.26 -2.60 -10.35
C ASN A 48 10.51 -1.09 -10.36
N MET A 49 9.77 -0.34 -9.54
CA MET A 49 9.94 1.12 -9.44
C MET A 49 10.31 1.49 -8.01
N PRO A 50 11.58 1.81 -7.74
CA PRO A 50 12.01 2.21 -6.41
C PRO A 50 11.38 3.56 -6.02
N VAL A 51 11.05 3.69 -4.74
CA VAL A 51 10.58 4.96 -4.20
C VAL A 51 11.73 5.95 -4.17
N ARG A 52 11.55 7.11 -4.80
CA ARG A 52 12.60 8.13 -4.93
C ARG A 52 12.28 9.35 -4.08
N LYS A 53 12.19 9.17 -2.77
CA LYS A 53 11.89 10.26 -1.85
C LYS A 53 12.94 11.37 -1.86
N ASN A 54 14.17 11.03 -2.21
CA ASN A 54 15.27 12.00 -2.28
C ASN A 54 15.29 12.80 -3.58
N ASN A 55 14.40 12.52 -4.51
CA ASN A 55 14.27 13.26 -5.75
C ASN A 55 12.99 14.09 -5.73
N PRO A 56 13.08 15.42 -5.49
CA PRO A 56 11.88 16.26 -5.38
C PRO A 56 11.01 16.26 -6.63
N LYS A 57 11.62 16.21 -7.82
CA LYS A 57 10.87 16.18 -9.08
C LYS A 57 10.09 14.90 -9.25
N ALA A 58 10.71 13.75 -8.98
CA ALA A 58 10.05 12.46 -9.07
C ALA A 58 8.91 12.36 -8.06
N ARG A 59 9.14 12.82 -6.84
CA ARG A 59 8.13 12.83 -5.78
C ARG A 59 6.95 13.71 -6.15
N ALA A 60 7.19 14.94 -6.58
CA ALA A 60 6.13 15.87 -6.95
C ALA A 60 5.32 15.33 -8.13
N SER A 61 6.00 14.76 -9.13
CA SER A 61 5.35 14.16 -10.29
C SER A 61 4.46 12.98 -9.91
N PHE A 62 4.95 12.10 -9.03
CA PHE A 62 4.17 10.97 -8.53
C PHE A 62 2.92 11.45 -7.77
N ARG A 63 3.10 12.38 -6.85
CA ARG A 63 2.00 12.88 -6.04
C ARG A 63 0.94 13.61 -6.86
N ALA A 64 1.35 14.36 -7.86
CA ALA A 64 0.42 15.05 -8.77
C ALA A 64 -0.35 14.04 -9.62
N ARG A 65 0.34 13.05 -10.18
CA ARG A 65 -0.27 12.03 -11.04
C ARG A 65 -1.29 11.17 -10.29
N HIS A 66 -1.01 10.83 -9.04
CA HIS A 66 -1.89 10.01 -8.21
C HIS A 66 -2.86 10.83 -7.35
N LYS A 67 -2.84 12.15 -7.50
CA LYS A 67 -3.72 13.07 -6.75
C LYS A 67 -3.65 12.78 -5.24
N CYS A 68 -2.45 12.75 -4.70
CA CYS A 68 -2.24 12.39 -3.30
C CYS A 68 -2.96 13.29 -2.31
N SER A 69 -3.19 14.55 -2.67
CA SER A 69 -3.95 15.48 -1.82
C SER A 69 -5.40 15.04 -1.58
N THR A 70 -5.95 14.23 -2.49
CA THR A 70 -7.31 13.69 -2.38
C THR A 70 -7.35 12.22 -1.99
N ALA A 71 -6.20 11.58 -1.82
CA ALA A 71 -6.10 10.15 -1.50
C ALA A 71 -6.27 9.95 0.01
N LYS A 72 -7.52 9.95 0.47
CA LYS A 72 -7.87 9.84 1.89
C LYS A 72 -8.48 8.50 2.29
N ASP A 73 -8.75 7.63 1.32
CA ASP A 73 -9.39 6.35 1.56
C ASP A 73 -8.34 5.26 1.81
N LYS A 74 -8.25 4.80 3.05
CA LYS A 74 -7.29 3.76 3.48
C LYS A 74 -7.55 2.40 2.83
N THR A 75 -8.71 2.20 2.21
CA THR A 75 -9.03 0.94 1.53
C THR A 75 -8.52 0.89 0.10
N THR A 76 -7.81 1.92 -0.36
CA THR A 76 -7.30 2.01 -1.72
C THR A 76 -5.77 1.91 -1.75
N ALA A 77 -5.25 1.30 -2.82
CA ALA A 77 -3.80 1.23 -3.04
C ALA A 77 -3.20 2.63 -3.22
N ARG A 78 -3.96 3.55 -3.80
CA ARG A 78 -3.51 4.94 -4.01
C ARG A 78 -3.14 5.63 -2.71
N TYR A 79 -3.95 5.48 -1.68
CA TYR A 79 -3.67 6.08 -0.36
C TYR A 79 -2.31 5.62 0.18
N TRP A 80 -2.08 4.31 0.16
CA TRP A 80 -0.86 3.74 0.72
C TRP A 80 0.36 4.03 -0.15
N SER A 81 0.20 4.04 -1.47
CA SER A 81 1.28 4.44 -2.38
C SER A 81 1.68 5.89 -2.16
N CYS A 82 0.71 6.79 -2.01
CA CYS A 82 0.98 8.19 -1.72
C CYS A 82 1.68 8.38 -0.38
N LYS A 83 1.32 7.59 0.61
CA LYS A 83 1.95 7.66 1.93
C LYS A 83 3.38 7.16 1.90
N MET A 84 3.70 6.23 1.00
CA MET A 84 5.05 5.68 0.84
C MET A 84 6.00 6.68 0.18
N TRP A 85 5.50 7.55 -0.65
CA TRP A 85 6.26 8.62 -1.29
C TRP A 85 6.18 9.89 -0.45
#